data_09e717e62f1936c01ad6d37bbb72c35d
#
_entry.id   09e717e62f1936c01ad6d37bbb72c35d
#
_cell.length_a   1.000
_cell.length_b   1.000
_cell.length_c   1.000
_cell.angle_alpha   90.00
_cell.angle_beta   90.00
_cell.angle_gamma   90.00
#
_symmetry.space_group_name_H-M   'P 1'
#
loop_
_entity.id
_entity.type
_entity.pdbx_description
1 polymer ?
#
loop_
_entity_poly.entity_id
_entity_poly.type
_entity_poly.pdbx_seq_one_letter_code
_entity_poly.pdbx_strand_id
1 'polypeptide(L)'
;ARINAISQSQLDQYTAQYKAAEATVRSAEQTLSSARMNVGYTELRSPIDGIISNTSAHVGDYVGPGTQFGVLTTISNIDTLTVDVAIPMAQYLRSAGPRTSIFDNAGLLTDIRLMLADGTEYPYEGLYDYTRKDVSSTTGTLVLVVMFPNPDRSLKPGQFARVEASVGPVRPRVVVPQACVSQAQGVNSVWVVR
;
A
#
# COMPACT_ATOMS: atom_id res chain seq x y z
N ALA A 1 35.42 28.37 59.26
CA ALA A 1 35.21 27.88 57.88
C ALA A 1 36.58 27.91 57.17
N ARG A 2 37.24 26.77 56.97
CA ARG A 2 38.42 26.64 56.15
C ARG A 2 37.97 26.44 54.72
N ILE A 3 37.91 27.48 53.94
CA ILE A 3 37.79 27.38 52.50
C ILE A 3 39.19 27.01 52.00
N ASN A 4 39.39 25.74 51.64
CA ASN A 4 40.57 25.37 50.85
C ASN A 4 40.39 26.01 49.50
N ALA A 5 41.01 27.17 49.32
CA ALA A 5 41.11 27.84 48.04
C ALA A 5 42.05 27.00 47.16
N ILE A 6 41.50 26.13 46.35
CA ILE A 6 42.23 25.52 45.24
C ILE A 6 42.62 26.66 44.30
N SER A 7 43.90 26.73 43.92
CA SER A 7 44.36 27.71 42.94
C SER A 7 43.51 27.58 41.67
N GLN A 8 43.13 28.72 41.06
CA GLN A 8 42.37 28.74 39.80
C GLN A 8 43.04 27.86 38.72
N SER A 9 44.35 27.89 38.67
CA SER A 9 45.14 27.03 37.78
C SER A 9 44.95 25.54 38.01
N GLN A 10 44.84 25.10 39.29
CA GLN A 10 44.57 23.71 39.58
C GLN A 10 43.15 23.31 39.21
N LEU A 11 42.18 24.17 39.43
CA LEU A 11 40.78 23.95 38.99
C LEU A 11 40.70 23.80 37.47
N ASP A 12 41.37 24.69 36.74
CA ASP A 12 41.38 24.64 35.28
C ASP A 12 42.06 23.35 34.77
N GLN A 13 43.16 22.95 35.42
CA GLN A 13 43.83 21.67 35.10
C GLN A 13 42.95 20.45 35.32
N TYR A 14 42.27 20.36 36.47
CA TYR A 14 41.35 19.24 36.75
C TYR A 14 40.13 19.25 35.79
N THR A 15 39.63 20.44 35.46
CA THR A 15 38.54 20.58 34.52
C THR A 15 38.94 20.12 33.11
N ALA A 16 40.16 20.46 32.68
CA ALA A 16 40.71 19.99 31.42
C ALA A 16 40.91 18.46 31.40
N GLN A 17 41.45 17.91 32.48
CA GLN A 17 41.59 16.44 32.63
C GLN A 17 40.24 15.71 32.63
N TYR A 18 39.24 16.26 33.32
CA TYR A 18 37.89 15.72 33.31
C TYR A 18 37.29 15.70 31.92
N LYS A 19 37.35 16.85 31.21
CA LYS A 19 36.87 16.95 29.82
C LYS A 19 37.58 16.00 28.86
N ALA A 20 38.88 15.84 29.02
CA ALA A 20 39.67 14.90 28.23
C ALA A 20 39.25 13.43 28.51
N ALA A 21 39.05 13.08 29.76
CA ALA A 21 38.58 11.76 30.15
C ALA A 21 37.15 11.50 29.62
N GLU A 22 36.25 12.48 29.73
CA GLU A 22 34.91 12.42 29.19
C GLU A 22 34.93 12.22 27.65
N ALA A 23 35.77 12.95 26.93
CA ALA A 23 35.95 12.77 25.50
C ALA A 23 36.45 11.37 25.11
N THR A 24 37.36 10.81 25.96
CA THR A 24 37.87 9.45 25.76
C THR A 24 36.75 8.41 25.95
N VAL A 25 35.92 8.56 26.98
CA VAL A 25 34.76 7.69 27.20
C VAL A 25 33.79 7.76 26.00
N ARG A 26 33.44 8.96 25.54
CA ARG A 26 32.58 9.13 24.38
C ARG A 26 33.16 8.47 23.12
N SER A 27 34.47 8.60 22.90
CA SER A 27 35.13 7.96 21.76
C SER A 27 35.04 6.44 21.84
N ALA A 28 35.26 5.85 23.05
CA ALA A 28 35.13 4.42 23.26
C ALA A 28 33.69 3.93 23.07
N GLU A 29 32.71 4.69 23.52
CA GLU A 29 31.28 4.41 23.30
C GLU A 29 30.90 4.39 21.83
N GLN A 30 31.40 5.36 21.05
CA GLN A 30 31.19 5.40 19.59
C GLN A 30 31.84 4.20 18.90
N THR A 31 33.03 3.82 19.31
CA THR A 31 33.72 2.64 18.78
C THR A 31 32.92 1.37 19.09
N LEU A 32 32.41 1.23 20.33
CA LEU A 32 31.57 0.13 20.73
C LEU A 32 30.26 0.09 19.93
N SER A 33 29.63 1.24 19.72
CA SER A 33 28.40 1.35 18.92
C SER A 33 28.66 0.90 17.47
N SER A 34 29.74 1.34 16.85
CA SER A 34 30.13 0.91 15.50
C SER A 34 30.40 -0.59 15.43
N ALA A 35 31.08 -1.16 16.41
CA ALA A 35 31.32 -2.60 16.47
C ALA A 35 30.01 -3.38 16.62
N ARG A 36 29.08 -2.90 17.44
CA ARG A 36 27.74 -3.52 17.61
C ARG A 36 26.93 -3.46 16.31
N MET A 37 26.97 -2.34 15.58
CA MET A 37 26.31 -2.25 14.26
C MET A 37 26.90 -3.27 13.27
N ASN A 38 28.21 -3.41 13.23
CA ASN A 38 28.85 -4.40 12.37
C ASN A 38 28.41 -5.84 12.70
N VAL A 39 28.28 -6.18 13.98
CA VAL A 39 27.71 -7.46 14.40
C VAL A 39 26.24 -7.55 13.99
N GLY A 40 25.46 -6.48 14.13
CA GLY A 40 24.05 -6.44 13.70
C GLY A 40 23.86 -6.73 12.21
N TYR A 41 24.79 -6.35 11.36
CA TYR A 41 24.73 -6.64 9.91
C TYR A 41 24.99 -8.12 9.58
N THR A 42 25.49 -8.91 10.50
CA THR A 42 25.66 -10.36 10.30
C THR A 42 24.36 -11.14 10.45
N GLU A 43 23.33 -10.54 11.05
CA GLU A 43 22.03 -11.15 11.25
C GLU A 43 20.95 -10.29 10.57
N LEU A 44 20.42 -10.77 9.47
CA LEU A 44 19.36 -10.10 8.72
C LEU A 44 17.99 -10.64 9.14
N ARG A 45 17.17 -9.76 9.68
CA ARG A 45 15.80 -10.07 10.10
C ARG A 45 14.79 -9.29 9.26
N SER A 46 13.65 -9.91 9.01
CA SER A 46 12.53 -9.22 8.39
C SER A 46 11.98 -8.11 9.31
N PRO A 47 11.79 -6.89 8.80
CA PRO A 47 11.14 -5.81 9.54
C PRO A 47 9.60 -5.93 9.58
N ILE A 48 9.02 -6.80 8.73
CA ILE A 48 7.56 -7.00 8.60
C ILE A 48 7.23 -8.48 8.58
N ASP A 49 6.02 -8.80 9.01
CA ASP A 49 5.44 -10.13 8.81
C ASP A 49 4.93 -10.25 7.37
N GLY A 50 5.19 -11.40 6.73
CA GLY A 50 4.79 -11.57 5.35
C GLY A 50 5.32 -12.86 4.72
N ILE A 51 5.11 -12.98 3.43
CA ILE A 51 5.60 -14.12 2.64
C ILE A 51 6.89 -13.72 1.93
N ILE A 52 7.88 -14.54 2.11
CA ILE A 52 9.17 -14.44 1.43
C ILE A 52 9.01 -14.87 -0.04
N SER A 53 9.53 -14.05 -0.93
CA SER A 53 9.68 -14.40 -2.36
C SER A 53 10.95 -15.24 -2.58
N ASN A 54 11.31 -15.40 -3.85
CA ASN A 54 12.53 -16.12 -4.20
C ASN A 54 13.77 -15.45 -3.59
N THR A 55 14.68 -16.25 -3.06
CA THR A 55 15.98 -15.79 -2.56
C THR A 55 16.99 -15.81 -3.71
N SER A 56 17.62 -14.67 -3.98
CA SER A 56 18.56 -14.51 -5.09
C SER A 56 19.99 -14.95 -4.73
N ALA A 57 20.35 -14.96 -3.45
CA ALA A 57 21.69 -15.29 -2.98
C ALA A 57 21.73 -16.68 -2.34
N HIS A 58 22.86 -17.37 -2.49
CA HIS A 58 23.12 -18.68 -1.92
C HIS A 58 24.28 -18.62 -0.93
N VAL A 59 24.43 -19.68 -0.15
CA VAL A 59 25.54 -19.80 0.80
C VAL A 59 26.86 -19.81 0.02
N GLY A 60 27.74 -18.89 0.36
CA GLY A 60 29.02 -18.67 -0.33
C GLY A 60 29.06 -17.45 -1.22
N ASP A 61 27.90 -16.84 -1.51
CA ASP A 61 27.84 -15.61 -2.30
C ASP A 61 28.27 -14.40 -1.47
N TYR A 62 28.96 -13.48 -2.15
CA TYR A 62 29.29 -12.19 -1.55
C TYR A 62 28.11 -11.22 -1.67
N VAL A 63 27.53 -10.87 -0.53
CA VAL A 63 26.35 -10.00 -0.43
C VAL A 63 26.72 -8.65 0.18
N GLY A 64 26.13 -7.57 -0.34
CA GLY A 64 26.35 -6.23 0.19
C GLY A 64 25.87 -5.13 -0.75
N PRO A 65 25.86 -3.87 -0.27
CA PRO A 65 25.48 -2.74 -1.09
C PRO A 65 26.35 -2.62 -2.34
N GLY A 66 25.72 -2.45 -3.51
CA GLY A 66 26.43 -2.30 -4.79
C GLY A 66 26.93 -3.62 -5.41
N THR A 67 26.63 -4.75 -4.82
CA THR A 67 26.90 -6.07 -5.40
C THR A 67 25.72 -6.57 -6.24
N GLN A 68 25.93 -7.61 -7.03
CA GLN A 68 24.87 -8.31 -7.78
C GLN A 68 23.75 -8.81 -6.83
N PHE A 69 24.09 -9.17 -5.61
CA PHE A 69 23.18 -9.66 -4.56
C PHE A 69 22.91 -8.59 -3.50
N GLY A 70 22.74 -7.33 -3.92
CA GLY A 70 22.35 -6.23 -3.03
C GLY A 70 20.93 -6.39 -2.45
N VAL A 71 20.04 -7.07 -3.20
CA VAL A 71 18.71 -7.48 -2.75
C VAL A 71 18.71 -8.99 -2.58
N LEU A 72 18.60 -9.47 -1.37
CA LEU A 72 18.61 -10.89 -1.05
C LEU A 72 17.28 -11.57 -1.34
N THR A 73 16.21 -10.94 -0.88
CA THR A 73 14.84 -11.42 -1.05
C THR A 73 13.86 -10.27 -0.86
N THR A 74 12.64 -10.44 -1.30
CA THR A 74 11.53 -9.51 -1.05
C THR A 74 10.51 -10.18 -0.16
N ILE A 75 10.05 -9.44 0.86
CA ILE A 75 8.98 -9.89 1.75
C ILE A 75 7.77 -9.01 1.48
N SER A 76 6.63 -9.65 1.22
CA SER A 76 5.38 -8.98 0.95
C SER A 76 4.33 -9.38 1.96
N ASN A 77 3.68 -8.38 2.56
CA ASN A 77 2.46 -8.63 3.30
C ASN A 77 1.31 -8.76 2.28
N ILE A 78 0.59 -9.87 2.33
CA ILE A 78 -0.52 -10.17 1.43
C ILE A 78 -1.86 -10.35 2.17
N ASP A 79 -1.95 -9.94 3.42
CA ASP A 79 -3.19 -10.02 4.23
C ASP A 79 -4.27 -9.07 3.69
N THR A 80 -3.85 -8.01 3.00
CA THR A 80 -4.72 -7.11 2.23
C THR A 80 -4.07 -6.83 0.89
N LEU A 81 -4.83 -6.95 -0.18
CA LEU A 81 -4.35 -6.66 -1.53
C LEU A 81 -5.11 -5.48 -2.14
N THR A 82 -4.39 -4.68 -2.90
CA THR A 82 -4.95 -3.59 -3.70
C THR A 82 -5.16 -4.04 -5.13
N VAL A 83 -6.31 -3.69 -5.69
CA VAL A 83 -6.66 -3.95 -7.08
C VAL A 83 -6.76 -2.62 -7.81
N ASP A 84 -5.98 -2.47 -8.86
CA ASP A 84 -5.99 -1.31 -9.74
C ASP A 84 -7.07 -1.49 -10.81
N VAL A 85 -8.15 -0.73 -10.72
CA VAL A 85 -9.27 -0.76 -11.68
C VAL A 85 -9.16 0.39 -12.65
N ALA A 86 -8.85 0.10 -13.91
CA ALA A 86 -8.77 1.11 -14.96
C ALA A 86 -10.16 1.42 -15.52
N ILE A 87 -10.62 2.65 -15.37
CA ILE A 87 -11.93 3.10 -15.88
C ILE A 87 -11.73 4.16 -16.98
N PRO A 88 -12.35 4.01 -18.15
CA PRO A 88 -12.32 5.05 -19.18
C PRO A 88 -12.90 6.36 -18.65
N MET A 89 -12.21 7.48 -18.92
CA MET A 89 -12.63 8.81 -18.45
C MET A 89 -14.06 9.18 -18.86
N ALA A 90 -14.48 8.74 -20.05
CA ALA A 90 -15.84 8.95 -20.53
C ALA A 90 -16.90 8.21 -19.67
N GLN A 91 -16.57 7.04 -19.14
CA GLN A 91 -17.44 6.29 -18.23
C GLN A 91 -17.48 6.97 -16.86
N TYR A 92 -16.33 7.38 -16.36
CA TYR A 92 -16.21 8.12 -15.11
C TYR A 92 -17.10 9.37 -15.11
N LEU A 93 -17.00 10.23 -16.13
CA LEU A 93 -17.79 11.46 -16.24
C LEU A 93 -19.29 11.21 -16.33
N ARG A 94 -19.71 10.11 -16.96
CA ARG A 94 -21.14 9.72 -17.00
C ARG A 94 -21.67 9.28 -15.64
N SER A 95 -20.83 8.59 -14.85
CA SER A 95 -21.22 8.05 -13.55
C SER A 95 -21.14 9.10 -12.44
N ALA A 96 -20.14 9.98 -12.48
CA ALA A 96 -19.93 11.02 -11.48
C ALA A 96 -20.94 12.19 -11.58
N GLY A 97 -21.50 12.43 -12.76
CA GLY A 97 -22.33 13.60 -13.03
C GLY A 97 -21.52 14.92 -13.07
N PRO A 98 -22.14 16.02 -13.50
CA PRO A 98 -21.42 17.27 -13.83
C PRO A 98 -20.86 18.04 -12.62
N ARG A 99 -21.18 17.65 -11.40
CA ARG A 99 -20.80 18.39 -10.17
C ARG A 99 -20.28 17.50 -9.04
N THR A 100 -20.17 16.20 -9.24
CA THR A 100 -19.82 15.27 -8.17
C THR A 100 -18.56 14.53 -8.58
N SER A 101 -17.50 14.73 -7.82
CA SER A 101 -16.27 13.93 -7.96
C SER A 101 -16.44 12.66 -7.15
N ILE A 102 -16.13 11.51 -7.75
CA ILE A 102 -16.02 10.24 -6.99
C ILE A 102 -14.88 10.35 -5.96
N PHE A 103 -13.92 11.25 -6.19
CA PHE A 103 -12.84 11.52 -5.23
C PHE A 103 -13.33 12.05 -3.88
N ASP A 104 -14.47 12.76 -3.87
CA ASP A 104 -15.00 13.40 -2.66
C ASP A 104 -16.09 12.56 -1.97
N ASN A 105 -16.55 11.48 -2.63
CA ASN A 105 -17.64 10.63 -2.15
C ASN A 105 -17.33 9.14 -2.31
N ALA A 106 -16.51 8.61 -1.39
CA ALA A 106 -16.29 7.17 -1.28
C ALA A 106 -17.60 6.35 -1.17
N GLY A 107 -18.68 6.96 -0.69
CA GLY A 107 -20.00 6.35 -0.58
C GLY A 107 -20.79 6.21 -1.89
N LEU A 108 -20.26 6.67 -3.03
CA LEU A 108 -20.88 6.45 -4.35
C LEU A 108 -20.57 5.04 -4.93
N LEU A 109 -19.53 4.39 -4.43
CA LEU A 109 -19.19 3.03 -4.80
C LEU A 109 -19.69 2.10 -3.70
N THR A 110 -20.65 1.27 -4.03
CA THR A 110 -21.22 0.27 -3.13
C THR A 110 -21.16 -1.11 -3.78
N ASP A 111 -21.20 -2.15 -2.94
CA ASP A 111 -21.25 -3.54 -3.41
C ASP A 111 -20.08 -3.88 -4.35
N ILE A 112 -18.86 -3.63 -3.86
CA ILE A 112 -17.64 -3.87 -4.62
C ILE A 112 -17.27 -5.34 -4.50
N ARG A 113 -17.39 -6.08 -5.58
CA ARG A 113 -17.12 -7.52 -5.66
C ARG A 113 -15.97 -7.81 -6.59
N LEU A 114 -15.24 -8.87 -6.28
CA LEU A 114 -14.13 -9.35 -7.08
C LEU A 114 -14.49 -10.68 -7.72
N MET A 115 -14.43 -10.71 -9.05
CA MET A 115 -14.57 -11.94 -9.82
C MET A 115 -13.19 -12.44 -10.20
N LEU A 116 -12.87 -13.65 -9.81
CA LEU A 116 -11.60 -14.31 -10.12
C LEU A 116 -11.54 -14.73 -11.59
N ALA A 117 -10.35 -15.11 -12.06
CA ALA A 117 -10.14 -15.50 -13.45
C ALA A 117 -10.92 -16.75 -13.87
N ASP A 118 -11.28 -17.60 -12.92
CA ASP A 118 -12.10 -18.81 -13.11
C ASP A 118 -13.62 -18.52 -13.14
N GLY A 119 -14.01 -17.24 -12.95
CA GLY A 119 -15.41 -16.82 -12.89
C GLY A 119 -16.07 -16.98 -11.51
N THR A 120 -15.32 -17.39 -10.49
CA THR A 120 -15.85 -17.46 -9.12
C THR A 120 -15.84 -16.07 -8.48
N GLU A 121 -16.88 -15.81 -7.67
CA GLU A 121 -16.96 -14.58 -6.88
C GLU A 121 -16.12 -14.75 -5.61
N TYR A 122 -15.29 -13.74 -5.33
CA TYR A 122 -14.51 -13.72 -4.10
C TYR A 122 -15.40 -13.41 -2.90
N PRO A 123 -15.30 -14.15 -1.78
CA PRO A 123 -16.26 -14.07 -0.69
C PRO A 123 -16.21 -12.78 0.15
N TYR A 124 -15.18 -11.98 0.00
CA TYR A 124 -15.01 -10.74 0.75
C TYR A 124 -15.25 -9.53 -0.13
N GLU A 125 -15.99 -8.56 0.39
CA GLU A 125 -16.27 -7.31 -0.29
C GLU A 125 -15.03 -6.41 -0.31
N GLY A 126 -14.88 -5.66 -1.40
CA GLY A 126 -13.83 -4.66 -1.55
C GLY A 126 -14.21 -3.34 -0.90
N LEU A 127 -13.19 -2.62 -0.44
CA LEU A 127 -13.32 -1.28 0.06
C LEU A 127 -12.61 -0.31 -0.89
N TYR A 128 -13.31 0.76 -1.29
CA TYR A 128 -12.68 1.84 -2.03
C TYR A 128 -11.62 2.50 -1.15
N ASP A 129 -10.41 2.64 -1.67
CA ASP A 129 -9.29 3.29 -0.99
C ASP A 129 -9.12 4.71 -1.54
N TYR A 130 -8.65 4.82 -2.76
CA TYR A 130 -8.49 6.12 -3.42
C TYR A 130 -8.54 5.99 -4.94
N THR A 131 -8.59 7.14 -5.59
CA THR A 131 -8.44 7.24 -7.04
C THR A 131 -7.13 7.96 -7.35
N ARG A 132 -6.36 7.44 -8.27
CA ARG A 132 -5.15 8.13 -8.74
C ARG A 132 -5.53 9.44 -9.41
N LYS A 133 -4.78 10.50 -9.10
CA LYS A 133 -5.04 11.84 -9.68
C LYS A 133 -4.71 11.90 -11.16
N ASP A 134 -3.78 11.06 -11.61
CA ASP A 134 -3.27 11.07 -12.96
C ASP A 134 -4.13 10.21 -13.88
N VAL A 135 -4.54 10.81 -14.98
CA VAL A 135 -5.19 10.08 -16.09
C VAL A 135 -4.09 9.62 -17.03
N SER A 136 -4.08 8.35 -17.36
CA SER A 136 -3.15 7.83 -18.37
C SER A 136 -3.40 8.52 -19.71
N SER A 137 -2.44 9.30 -20.19
CA SER A 137 -2.53 10.01 -21.47
C SER A 137 -2.55 9.05 -22.66
N THR A 138 -2.01 7.84 -22.49
CA THR A 138 -1.98 6.83 -23.55
C THR A 138 -3.31 6.11 -23.72
N THR A 139 -4.01 5.83 -22.62
CA THR A 139 -5.26 5.04 -22.65
C THR A 139 -6.50 5.86 -22.33
N GLY A 140 -6.36 7.09 -21.84
CA GLY A 140 -7.47 7.93 -21.38
C GLY A 140 -8.23 7.34 -20.20
N THR A 141 -7.56 6.52 -19.39
CA THR A 141 -8.16 5.83 -18.24
C THR A 141 -7.72 6.44 -16.93
N LEU A 142 -8.63 6.44 -15.98
CA LEU A 142 -8.43 6.76 -14.58
C LEU A 142 -8.31 5.46 -13.79
N VAL A 143 -7.40 5.40 -12.83
CA VAL A 143 -7.21 4.20 -12.00
C VAL A 143 -7.83 4.40 -10.63
N LEU A 144 -8.82 3.58 -10.31
CA LEU A 144 -9.35 3.43 -8.96
C LEU A 144 -8.60 2.32 -8.25
N VAL A 145 -8.25 2.56 -6.99
CA VAL A 145 -7.62 1.56 -6.13
C VAL A 145 -8.64 1.07 -5.12
N VAL A 146 -8.85 -0.22 -5.13
CA VAL A 146 -9.78 -0.93 -4.25
C VAL A 146 -9.00 -1.93 -3.41
N MET A 147 -9.25 -1.96 -2.11
CA MET A 147 -8.64 -2.92 -1.20
C MET A 147 -9.56 -4.11 -0.97
N PHE A 148 -8.98 -5.30 -0.99
CA PHE A 148 -9.64 -6.55 -0.63
C PHE A 148 -8.89 -7.23 0.51
N PRO A 149 -9.57 -7.61 1.60
CA PRO A 149 -8.96 -8.43 2.66
C PRO A 149 -8.65 -9.82 2.11
N ASN A 150 -7.53 -10.40 2.51
CA ASN A 150 -7.08 -11.70 2.04
C ASN A 150 -6.66 -12.62 3.20
N PRO A 151 -7.57 -12.93 4.14
CA PRO A 151 -7.24 -13.71 5.32
C PRO A 151 -6.77 -15.13 4.97
N ASP A 152 -7.32 -15.72 3.93
CA ASP A 152 -7.00 -17.08 3.49
C ASP A 152 -5.79 -17.12 2.53
N ARG A 153 -5.20 -15.97 2.23
CA ARG A 153 -4.05 -15.82 1.29
C ARG A 153 -4.29 -16.49 -0.07
N SER A 154 -5.55 -16.57 -0.48
CA SER A 154 -5.98 -17.16 -1.75
C SER A 154 -5.66 -16.25 -2.94
N LEU A 155 -5.72 -14.93 -2.74
CA LEU A 155 -5.33 -13.95 -3.74
C LEU A 155 -3.80 -13.79 -3.76
N LYS A 156 -3.24 -13.65 -4.96
CA LYS A 156 -1.81 -13.45 -5.15
C LYS A 156 -1.53 -12.15 -5.92
N PRO A 157 -0.46 -11.42 -5.57
CA PRO A 157 -0.04 -10.24 -6.33
C PRO A 157 0.23 -10.60 -7.80
N GLY A 158 -0.17 -9.72 -8.72
CA GLY A 158 -0.01 -9.93 -10.16
C GLY A 158 -1.11 -10.77 -10.83
N GLN A 159 -2.11 -11.20 -10.09
CA GLN A 159 -3.26 -11.93 -10.61
C GLN A 159 -4.23 -10.98 -11.31
N PHE A 160 -4.81 -11.41 -12.45
CA PHE A 160 -5.90 -10.70 -13.09
C PHE A 160 -7.24 -11.06 -12.46
N ALA A 161 -8.06 -10.03 -12.25
CA ALA A 161 -9.41 -10.19 -11.75
C ALA A 161 -10.33 -9.12 -12.35
N ARG A 162 -11.63 -9.32 -12.26
CA ARG A 162 -12.65 -8.35 -12.67
C ARG A 162 -13.31 -7.79 -11.43
N VAL A 163 -13.39 -6.48 -11.32
CA VAL A 163 -14.13 -5.81 -10.25
C VAL A 163 -15.49 -5.40 -10.77
N GLU A 164 -16.53 -5.75 -10.04
CA GLU A 164 -17.90 -5.30 -10.24
C GLU A 164 -18.30 -4.41 -9.06
N ALA A 165 -18.86 -3.25 -9.36
CA ALA A 165 -19.28 -2.30 -8.34
C ALA A 165 -20.53 -1.56 -8.78
N SER A 166 -21.39 -1.23 -7.83
CA SER A 166 -22.54 -0.38 -8.06
C SER A 166 -22.16 1.09 -7.86
N VAL A 167 -22.49 1.93 -8.84
CA VAL A 167 -22.17 3.36 -8.82
C VAL A 167 -23.44 4.18 -8.65
N GLY A 168 -23.47 5.00 -7.61
CA GLY A 168 -24.53 5.95 -7.35
C GLY A 168 -25.53 5.49 -6.28
N PRO A 169 -26.47 6.37 -5.90
CA PRO A 169 -27.46 6.04 -4.88
C PRO A 169 -28.38 4.91 -5.37
N VAL A 170 -28.61 3.93 -4.51
CA VAL A 170 -29.59 2.88 -4.75
C VAL A 170 -30.97 3.54 -4.87
N ARG A 171 -31.51 3.56 -6.08
CA ARG A 171 -32.87 4.06 -6.33
C ARG A 171 -33.77 2.88 -6.69
N PRO A 172 -34.93 2.71 -6.07
CA PRO A 172 -35.88 1.71 -6.49
C PRO A 172 -36.29 1.98 -7.95
N ARG A 173 -36.09 1.01 -8.81
CA ARG A 173 -36.47 1.06 -10.21
C ARG A 173 -37.37 -0.12 -10.53
N VAL A 174 -38.38 0.13 -11.34
CA VAL A 174 -39.19 -0.96 -11.88
C VAL A 174 -38.39 -1.66 -12.96
N VAL A 175 -38.16 -2.95 -12.79
CA VAL A 175 -37.42 -3.78 -13.74
C VAL A 175 -38.41 -4.69 -14.44
N VAL A 176 -38.30 -4.79 -15.77
CA VAL A 176 -39.08 -5.73 -16.57
C VAL A 176 -38.13 -6.69 -17.29
N PRO A 177 -38.48 -7.99 -17.43
CA PRO A 177 -37.69 -8.90 -18.23
C PRO A 177 -37.51 -8.42 -19.65
N GLN A 178 -36.32 -8.55 -20.21
CA GLN A 178 -36.00 -8.08 -21.56
C GLN A 178 -36.93 -8.70 -22.64
N ALA A 179 -37.39 -9.91 -22.38
CA ALA A 179 -38.35 -10.62 -23.26
C ALA A 179 -39.73 -9.90 -23.37
N CYS A 180 -40.05 -9.03 -22.39
CA CYS A 180 -41.33 -8.29 -22.41
C CYS A 180 -41.21 -6.94 -23.13
N VAL A 181 -40.01 -6.56 -23.61
CA VAL A 181 -39.78 -5.31 -24.28
C VAL A 181 -39.88 -5.53 -25.81
N SER A 182 -40.85 -4.91 -26.42
CA SER A 182 -40.99 -4.90 -27.87
C SER A 182 -40.32 -3.66 -28.44
N GLN A 183 -39.45 -3.84 -29.42
CA GLN A 183 -38.76 -2.73 -30.11
C GLN A 183 -39.32 -2.60 -31.50
N ALA A 184 -39.96 -1.47 -31.79
CA ALA A 184 -40.45 -1.14 -33.11
C ALA A 184 -39.99 0.27 -33.49
N GLN A 185 -39.36 0.42 -34.64
CA GLN A 185 -38.89 1.70 -35.20
C GLN A 185 -38.01 2.53 -34.21
N GLY A 186 -37.17 1.85 -33.42
CA GLY A 186 -36.27 2.51 -32.46
C GLY A 186 -36.94 2.95 -31.16
N VAL A 187 -38.22 2.66 -30.94
CA VAL A 187 -38.95 2.90 -29.69
C VAL A 187 -39.15 1.60 -28.94
N ASN A 188 -38.77 1.59 -27.68
CA ASN A 188 -39.02 0.44 -26.79
C ASN A 188 -40.37 0.61 -26.13
N SER A 189 -41.23 -0.40 -26.24
CA SER A 189 -42.57 -0.43 -25.64
C SER A 189 -42.79 -1.70 -24.81
N VAL A 190 -43.55 -1.56 -23.74
CA VAL A 190 -43.94 -2.68 -22.86
C VAL A 190 -45.47 -2.69 -22.71
N TRP A 191 -46.08 -3.82 -22.90
CA TRP A 191 -47.52 -4.02 -22.71
C TRP A 191 -47.81 -4.25 -21.21
N VAL A 192 -48.70 -3.46 -20.67
CA VAL A 192 -49.16 -3.58 -19.26
C VAL A 192 -50.61 -4.07 -19.30
N VAL A 193 -50.87 -5.20 -18.65
CA VAL A 193 -52.20 -5.70 -18.43
C VAL A 193 -52.73 -5.07 -17.13
N ARG A 194 -53.87 -4.41 -17.20
CA ARG A 194 -54.59 -3.88 -16.01
C ARG A 194 -55.54 -4.89 -15.43
#